data_62484cbe6d44e050911159a64b7721fa
#
_entry.id   62484cbe6d44e050911159a64b7721fa
#
_cell.length_a   1.000
_cell.length_b   1.000
_cell.length_c   1.000
_cell.angle_alpha   90.00
_cell.angle_beta   90.00
_cell.angle_gamma   90.00
#
_symmetry.space_group_name_H-M   'P 1'
#
loop_
_entity.id
_entity.type
_entity.pdbx_description
1 polymer ?
#
loop_
_entity_poly.entity_id
_entity_poly.type
_entity_poly.pdbx_seq_one_letter_code
_entity_poly.pdbx_strand_id
1 'polypeptide(L)'
;MHFRPAVLVTIVALSVQTASAQAGPEAKLKELGITLPAVGPPLANYVPAVRTGNLVFLAGHGPAQPWAPTATGVLGKDLTVEQGYQAAKDVAINLLASLKAEIGDLGRVRRVVKVLGMVNAVPGFAQQPEVINGASDLLVQVFGPRGKHARSAVGMGSLPRNLSVEIEMIVEVEP
;
A
#
# COMPACT_ATOMS: atom_id res chain seq x y z
N MET A 1 -38.63 64.67 -22.60
CA MET A 1 -37.77 63.56 -23.04
C MET A 1 -37.18 62.92 -21.76
N HIS A 2 -37.75 61.80 -21.33
CA HIS A 2 -37.32 61.15 -20.06
C HIS A 2 -36.57 59.92 -20.40
N PHE A 3 -35.24 59.91 -20.14
CA PHE A 3 -34.37 58.76 -20.25
C PHE A 3 -34.56 57.85 -19.02
N ARG A 4 -34.96 56.62 -19.22
CA ARG A 4 -34.97 55.55 -18.19
C ARG A 4 -33.65 54.75 -18.30
N PRO A 5 -32.88 54.60 -17.23
CA PRO A 5 -31.71 53.74 -17.26
C PRO A 5 -32.15 52.25 -17.23
N ALA A 6 -31.61 51.46 -18.14
CA ALA A 6 -31.74 49.98 -18.13
C ALA A 6 -30.78 49.41 -17.09
N VAL A 7 -31.32 48.68 -16.11
CA VAL A 7 -30.53 47.93 -15.13
C VAL A 7 -30.17 46.57 -15.74
N LEU A 8 -28.91 46.37 -16.00
CA LEU A 8 -28.37 45.09 -16.49
C LEU A 8 -28.13 44.15 -15.27
N VAL A 9 -28.97 43.14 -15.11
CA VAL A 9 -28.81 42.13 -14.07
C VAL A 9 -27.87 41.04 -14.61
N THR A 10 -26.66 41.02 -14.14
CA THR A 10 -25.70 39.95 -14.47
C THR A 10 -25.96 38.74 -13.55
N ILE A 11 -26.48 37.65 -14.10
CA ILE A 11 -26.66 36.40 -13.39
C ILE A 11 -25.31 35.66 -13.41
N VAL A 12 -24.64 35.61 -12.26
CA VAL A 12 -23.45 34.77 -12.07
C VAL A 12 -23.95 33.35 -11.78
N ALA A 13 -23.80 32.46 -12.75
CA ALA A 13 -24.05 31.02 -12.58
C ALA A 13 -22.92 30.42 -11.74
N LEU A 14 -23.21 30.10 -10.49
CA LEU A 14 -22.30 29.33 -9.62
C LEU A 14 -22.32 27.86 -10.07
N SER A 15 -21.28 27.40 -10.80
CA SER A 15 -21.12 25.99 -11.11
C SER A 15 -20.70 25.26 -9.84
N VAL A 16 -21.62 24.51 -9.23
CA VAL A 16 -21.32 23.56 -8.17
C VAL A 16 -20.59 22.37 -8.81
N GLN A 17 -19.26 22.36 -8.71
CA GLN A 17 -18.48 21.17 -9.02
C GLN A 17 -18.77 20.12 -7.95
N THR A 18 -19.59 19.12 -8.28
CA THR A 18 -19.72 17.91 -7.48
C THR A 18 -18.38 17.20 -7.48
N ALA A 19 -17.65 17.29 -6.35
CA ALA A 19 -16.49 16.44 -6.12
C ALA A 19 -16.98 14.99 -6.20
N SER A 20 -16.54 14.27 -7.23
CA SER A 20 -16.75 12.83 -7.33
C SER A 20 -16.17 12.19 -6.06
N ALA A 21 -17.01 11.63 -5.20
CA ALA A 21 -16.57 10.91 -4.03
C ALA A 21 -15.62 9.78 -4.50
N GLN A 22 -14.34 9.89 -4.18
CA GLN A 22 -13.35 8.89 -4.55
C GLN A 22 -13.77 7.57 -3.92
N ALA A 23 -13.93 6.52 -4.73
CA ALA A 23 -14.29 5.19 -4.22
C ALA A 23 -13.35 4.80 -3.06
N GLY A 24 -13.92 4.24 -1.99
CA GLY A 24 -13.13 3.83 -0.82
C GLY A 24 -12.09 2.75 -1.17
N PRO A 25 -11.12 2.52 -0.27
CA PRO A 25 -10.03 1.55 -0.51
C PRO A 25 -10.51 0.15 -0.90
N GLU A 26 -11.56 -0.35 -0.26
CA GLU A 26 -12.14 -1.66 -0.58
C GLU A 26 -12.76 -1.69 -1.99
N ALA A 27 -13.44 -0.63 -2.40
CA ALA A 27 -13.97 -0.52 -3.75
C ALA A 27 -12.84 -0.46 -4.78
N LYS A 28 -11.73 0.21 -4.45
CA LYS A 28 -10.55 0.28 -5.31
C LYS A 28 -9.86 -1.08 -5.44
N LEU A 29 -9.73 -1.85 -4.34
CA LEU A 29 -9.22 -3.21 -4.39
C LEU A 29 -10.07 -4.09 -5.32
N LYS A 30 -11.41 -4.00 -5.22
CA LYS A 30 -12.34 -4.72 -6.11
C LYS A 30 -12.17 -4.32 -7.58
N GLU A 31 -12.02 -3.02 -7.87
CA GLU A 31 -11.75 -2.50 -9.23
C GLU A 31 -10.45 -3.07 -9.79
N LEU A 32 -9.42 -3.22 -8.95
CA LEU A 32 -8.13 -3.81 -9.31
C LEU A 32 -8.15 -5.35 -9.39
N GLY A 33 -9.31 -5.99 -9.14
CA GLY A 33 -9.44 -7.44 -9.11
C GLY A 33 -8.73 -8.10 -7.93
N ILE A 34 -8.44 -7.35 -6.87
CA ILE A 34 -7.69 -7.82 -5.71
C ILE A 34 -8.65 -8.26 -4.61
N THR A 35 -8.55 -9.53 -4.21
CA THR A 35 -9.19 -10.08 -3.01
C THR A 35 -8.15 -10.23 -1.91
N LEU A 36 -8.40 -9.62 -0.75
CA LEU A 36 -7.51 -9.76 0.40
C LEU A 36 -7.61 -11.19 0.96
N PRO A 37 -6.48 -11.86 1.24
CA PRO A 37 -6.49 -13.19 1.84
C PRO A 37 -6.98 -13.14 3.28
N ALA A 38 -7.41 -14.28 3.80
CA ALA A 38 -7.65 -14.45 5.23
C ALA A 38 -6.30 -14.39 5.98
N VAL A 39 -6.30 -13.68 7.11
CA VAL A 39 -5.12 -13.64 7.99
C VAL A 39 -5.08 -14.94 8.80
N GLY A 40 -4.01 -15.70 8.63
CA GLY A 40 -3.80 -16.94 9.39
C GLY A 40 -3.37 -16.66 10.85
N PRO A 41 -3.36 -17.68 11.71
CA PRO A 41 -2.83 -17.54 13.06
C PRO A 41 -1.33 -17.20 13.02
N PRO A 42 -0.80 -16.47 14.02
CA PRO A 42 0.63 -16.19 14.10
C PRO A 42 1.45 -17.48 14.22
N LEU A 43 2.63 -17.47 13.59
CA LEU A 43 3.51 -18.65 13.55
C LEU A 43 4.36 -18.81 14.83
N ALA A 44 4.39 -17.80 15.70
CA ALA A 44 5.19 -17.75 16.92
C ALA A 44 4.58 -16.72 17.91
N ASN A 45 5.33 -16.35 18.96
CA ASN A 45 4.87 -15.38 19.97
C ASN A 45 4.94 -13.93 19.47
N TYR A 46 4.35 -13.64 18.29
CA TYR A 46 4.16 -12.30 17.75
C TYR A 46 2.83 -12.22 17.00
N VAL A 47 2.35 -11.00 16.77
CA VAL A 47 1.11 -10.74 16.05
C VAL A 47 1.39 -9.98 14.75
N PRO A 48 0.55 -10.10 13.71
CA PRO A 48 0.78 -9.43 12.43
C PRO A 48 0.68 -7.92 12.50
N ALA A 49 -0.05 -7.38 13.49
CA ALA A 49 -0.19 -5.94 13.71
C ALA A 49 -0.34 -5.61 15.18
N VAL A 50 0.14 -4.43 15.59
CA VAL A 50 -0.05 -3.85 16.93
C VAL A 50 -0.50 -2.41 16.76
N ARG A 51 -1.63 -2.08 17.38
CA ARG A 51 -2.14 -0.70 17.44
C ARG A 51 -1.71 -0.01 18.73
N THR A 52 -1.20 1.22 18.62
CA THR A 52 -0.95 2.12 19.77
C THR A 52 -1.44 3.52 19.43
N GLY A 53 -2.47 3.98 20.14
CA GLY A 53 -3.18 5.22 19.79
C GLY A 53 -3.78 5.15 18.39
N ASN A 54 -3.36 6.06 17.51
CA ASN A 54 -3.76 6.12 16.11
C ASN A 54 -2.72 5.53 15.15
N LEU A 55 -1.67 4.88 15.64
CA LEU A 55 -0.68 4.20 14.81
C LEU A 55 -0.85 2.69 14.88
N VAL A 56 -0.74 2.06 13.71
CA VAL A 56 -0.70 0.59 13.55
C VAL A 56 0.67 0.23 12.99
N PHE A 57 1.38 -0.62 13.73
CA PHE A 57 2.66 -1.20 13.33
C PHE A 57 2.40 -2.60 12.79
N LEU A 58 2.73 -2.84 11.53
CA LEU A 58 2.62 -4.15 10.92
C LEU A 58 4.00 -4.84 10.92
N ALA A 59 4.00 -6.08 11.35
CA ALA A 59 5.20 -6.94 11.35
C ALA A 59 5.71 -7.18 9.92
N GLY A 60 6.88 -7.79 9.80
CA GLY A 60 7.41 -8.26 8.51
C GLY A 60 6.47 -9.26 7.86
N HIS A 61 6.05 -8.96 6.62
CA HIS A 61 5.21 -9.82 5.80
C HIS A 61 5.99 -10.25 4.56
N GLY A 62 5.86 -11.52 4.22
CA GLY A 62 6.30 -12.07 2.93
C GLY A 62 5.18 -12.14 1.91
N PRO A 63 5.47 -12.59 0.66
CA PRO A 63 4.44 -12.85 -0.36
C PRO A 63 3.43 -13.90 0.09
N ALA A 64 2.23 -13.91 -0.49
CA ALA A 64 1.11 -14.74 -0.07
C ALA A 64 1.34 -16.25 -0.24
N GLN A 65 0.65 -17.04 0.59
CA GLN A 65 0.52 -18.50 0.44
C GLN A 65 -0.73 -18.88 -0.41
N PRO A 66 -0.69 -19.96 -1.20
CA PRO A 66 0.46 -20.80 -1.50
C PRO A 66 1.51 -20.02 -2.27
N TRP A 67 2.79 -20.30 -2.01
CA TRP A 67 3.92 -19.55 -2.54
C TRP A 67 3.82 -19.36 -4.05
N ALA A 68 3.63 -18.11 -4.48
CA ALA A 68 3.83 -17.75 -5.87
C ALA A 68 5.28 -18.10 -6.29
N PRO A 69 5.54 -18.39 -7.57
CA PRO A 69 6.92 -18.68 -8.04
C PRO A 69 7.93 -17.57 -7.70
N THR A 70 7.45 -16.34 -7.48
CA THR A 70 8.25 -15.17 -7.10
C THR A 70 8.44 -15.02 -5.58
N ALA A 71 7.79 -15.86 -4.77
CA ALA A 71 7.80 -15.73 -3.31
C ALA A 71 9.17 -16.01 -2.69
N THR A 72 9.96 -16.88 -3.29
CA THR A 72 11.27 -17.29 -2.79
C THR A 72 12.35 -17.15 -3.85
N GLY A 73 13.58 -16.92 -3.42
CA GLY A 73 14.74 -16.77 -4.30
C GLY A 73 15.50 -15.47 -4.07
N VAL A 74 16.62 -15.34 -4.74
CA VAL A 74 17.57 -14.22 -4.60
C VAL A 74 17.50 -13.33 -5.85
N LEU A 75 17.19 -12.06 -5.67
CA LEU A 75 17.15 -11.07 -6.75
C LEU A 75 18.54 -10.89 -7.37
N GLY A 76 18.58 -10.86 -8.70
CA GLY A 76 19.84 -10.81 -9.44
C GLY A 76 20.52 -12.16 -9.65
N LYS A 77 19.94 -13.27 -9.13
CA LYS A 77 20.37 -14.64 -9.38
C LYS A 77 19.20 -15.53 -9.83
N ASP A 78 18.21 -15.69 -8.96
CA ASP A 78 17.09 -16.61 -9.17
C ASP A 78 15.87 -15.88 -9.75
N LEU A 79 15.75 -14.57 -9.47
CA LEU A 79 14.62 -13.73 -9.82
C LEU A 79 15.07 -12.43 -10.51
N THR A 80 14.23 -11.96 -11.43
CA THR A 80 14.38 -10.65 -12.08
C THR A 80 13.79 -9.52 -11.22
N VAL A 81 14.06 -8.26 -11.57
CA VAL A 81 13.48 -7.08 -10.92
C VAL A 81 11.95 -7.09 -11.04
N GLU A 82 11.39 -7.45 -12.19
CA GLU A 82 9.96 -7.53 -12.45
C GLU A 82 9.28 -8.58 -11.57
N GLN A 83 9.94 -9.74 -11.40
CA GLN A 83 9.46 -10.77 -10.48
C GLN A 83 9.51 -10.30 -9.03
N GLY A 84 10.56 -9.59 -8.65
CA GLY A 84 10.67 -8.95 -7.34
C GLY A 84 9.60 -7.87 -7.11
N TYR A 85 9.31 -7.05 -8.12
CA TYR A 85 8.21 -6.06 -8.09
C TYR A 85 6.87 -6.76 -7.83
N GLN A 86 6.59 -7.86 -8.53
CA GLN A 86 5.35 -8.61 -8.31
C GLN A 86 5.32 -9.22 -6.89
N ALA A 87 6.42 -9.75 -6.40
CA ALA A 87 6.53 -10.25 -5.02
C ALA A 87 6.26 -9.14 -3.98
N ALA A 88 6.81 -7.95 -4.17
CA ALA A 88 6.56 -6.80 -3.30
C ALA A 88 5.08 -6.35 -3.33
N LYS A 89 4.43 -6.40 -4.49
CA LYS A 89 2.99 -6.15 -4.63
C LYS A 89 2.17 -7.18 -3.85
N ASP A 90 2.53 -8.45 -3.91
CA ASP A 90 1.86 -9.53 -3.18
C ASP A 90 2.04 -9.36 -1.65
N VAL A 91 3.23 -8.92 -1.20
CA VAL A 91 3.46 -8.56 0.21
C VAL A 91 2.54 -7.43 0.65
N ALA A 92 2.36 -6.39 -0.17
CA ALA A 92 1.47 -5.29 0.16
C ALA A 92 0.01 -5.74 0.29
N ILE A 93 -0.45 -6.72 -0.50
CA ILE A 93 -1.79 -7.33 -0.35
C ILE A 93 -1.93 -8.00 1.02
N ASN A 94 -0.90 -8.72 1.49
CA ASN A 94 -0.91 -9.36 2.80
C ASN A 94 -0.88 -8.33 3.94
N LEU A 95 -0.10 -7.26 3.81
CA LEU A 95 -0.08 -6.14 4.75
C LEU A 95 -1.47 -5.48 4.84
N LEU A 96 -2.15 -5.27 3.71
CA LEU A 96 -3.52 -4.72 3.68
C LEU A 96 -4.53 -5.67 4.33
N ALA A 97 -4.37 -6.98 4.16
CA ALA A 97 -5.21 -7.97 4.84
C ALA A 97 -5.04 -7.91 6.36
N SER A 98 -3.80 -7.88 6.86
CA SER A 98 -3.50 -7.77 8.28
C SER A 98 -3.95 -6.43 8.87
N LEU A 99 -3.75 -5.33 8.15
CA LEU A 99 -4.26 -4.02 8.54
C LEU A 99 -5.79 -4.02 8.66
N LYS A 100 -6.49 -4.57 7.65
CA LYS A 100 -7.95 -4.66 7.69
C LYS A 100 -8.45 -5.51 8.86
N ALA A 101 -7.79 -6.62 9.16
CA ALA A 101 -8.13 -7.46 10.30
C ALA A 101 -7.99 -6.71 11.63
N GLU A 102 -6.97 -5.84 11.76
CA GLU A 102 -6.73 -5.03 12.96
C GLU A 102 -7.73 -3.89 13.13
N ILE A 103 -8.08 -3.18 12.04
CA ILE A 103 -8.88 -1.94 12.12
C ILE A 103 -10.31 -2.06 11.61
N GLY A 104 -10.68 -3.20 10.99
CA GLY A 104 -12.01 -3.50 10.45
C GLY A 104 -12.27 -2.93 9.07
N ASP A 105 -11.97 -1.67 8.82
CA ASP A 105 -12.25 -0.95 7.58
C ASP A 105 -11.02 -0.15 7.12
N LEU A 106 -10.53 -0.39 5.91
CA LEU A 106 -9.42 0.34 5.32
C LEU A 106 -9.73 1.82 5.04
N GLY A 107 -11.01 2.19 4.99
CA GLY A 107 -11.45 3.59 4.90
C GLY A 107 -10.92 4.45 6.05
N ARG A 108 -10.70 3.84 7.24
CA ARG A 108 -10.14 4.50 8.43
C ARG A 108 -8.66 4.88 8.33
N VAL A 109 -7.96 4.46 7.28
CA VAL A 109 -6.55 4.83 7.06
C VAL A 109 -6.46 6.32 6.75
N ARG A 110 -5.74 7.07 7.57
CA ARG A 110 -5.41 8.49 7.35
C ARG A 110 -4.23 8.65 6.41
N ARG A 111 -3.18 7.84 6.63
CA ARG A 111 -2.03 7.77 5.73
C ARG A 111 -1.18 6.53 6.01
N VAL A 112 -0.47 6.08 4.99
CA VAL A 112 0.71 5.22 5.18
C VAL A 112 1.86 6.12 5.61
N VAL A 113 2.49 5.83 6.76
CA VAL A 113 3.54 6.67 7.36
C VAL A 113 4.92 6.24 6.87
N LYS A 114 5.21 4.94 7.02
CA LYS A 114 6.53 4.36 6.73
C LYS A 114 6.38 2.98 6.09
N VAL A 115 7.24 2.69 5.14
CA VAL A 115 7.49 1.36 4.58
C VAL A 115 8.97 1.06 4.68
N LEU A 116 9.31 -0.11 5.23
CA LEU A 116 10.64 -0.71 5.16
C LEU A 116 10.55 -1.94 4.28
N GLY A 117 11.11 -1.87 3.08
CA GLY A 117 11.20 -2.99 2.15
C GLY A 117 12.60 -3.62 2.18
N MET A 118 12.64 -4.90 2.44
CA MET A 118 13.84 -5.73 2.52
C MET A 118 13.85 -6.71 1.34
N VAL A 119 14.92 -6.73 0.59
CA VAL A 119 15.09 -7.54 -0.62
C VAL A 119 16.21 -8.53 -0.44
N ASN A 120 15.91 -9.82 -0.62
CA ASN A 120 16.92 -10.89 -0.67
C ASN A 120 17.63 -10.81 -2.03
N ALA A 121 18.86 -10.31 -2.05
CA ALA A 121 19.54 -10.00 -3.30
C ALA A 121 21.04 -10.35 -3.24
N VAL A 122 21.61 -10.59 -4.42
CA VAL A 122 23.06 -10.81 -4.53
C VAL A 122 23.87 -9.59 -4.08
N PRO A 123 25.10 -9.74 -3.62
CA PRO A 123 25.99 -8.61 -3.36
C PRO A 123 26.13 -7.72 -4.60
N GLY A 124 26.02 -6.39 -4.39
CA GLY A 124 26.10 -5.42 -5.47
C GLY A 124 24.79 -5.17 -6.22
N PHE A 125 23.69 -5.87 -5.91
CA PHE A 125 22.38 -5.54 -6.45
C PHE A 125 21.99 -4.12 -6.01
N ALA A 126 21.56 -3.28 -6.94
CA ALA A 126 21.29 -1.85 -6.69
C ALA A 126 19.83 -1.43 -7.02
N GLN A 127 18.97 -2.40 -7.40
CA GLN A 127 17.60 -2.13 -7.86
C GLN A 127 16.53 -2.47 -6.80
N GLN A 128 16.89 -2.42 -5.51
CA GLN A 128 15.93 -2.61 -4.41
C GLN A 128 14.77 -1.60 -4.48
N PRO A 129 14.98 -0.30 -4.81
CA PRO A 129 13.87 0.65 -4.95
C PRO A 129 12.87 0.23 -6.02
N GLU A 130 13.31 -0.28 -7.16
CA GLU A 130 12.46 -0.75 -8.27
C GLU A 130 11.64 -1.96 -7.85
N VAL A 131 12.22 -2.89 -7.11
CA VAL A 131 11.52 -4.04 -6.54
C VAL A 131 10.41 -3.57 -5.59
N ILE A 132 10.74 -2.70 -4.63
CA ILE A 132 9.77 -2.24 -3.62
C ILE A 132 8.72 -1.27 -4.19
N ASN A 133 8.92 -0.73 -5.39
CA ASN A 133 7.87 0.01 -6.09
C ASN A 133 6.59 -0.82 -6.25
N GLY A 134 6.66 -2.15 -6.37
CA GLY A 134 5.46 -2.99 -6.43
C GLY A 134 4.51 -2.79 -5.27
N ALA A 135 5.03 -2.68 -4.06
CA ALA A 135 4.24 -2.35 -2.86
C ALA A 135 3.80 -0.89 -2.84
N SER A 136 4.71 0.05 -3.11
CA SER A 136 4.43 1.49 -3.06
C SER A 136 3.34 1.89 -4.05
N ASP A 137 3.39 1.37 -5.27
CA ASP A 137 2.44 1.68 -6.34
C ASP A 137 1.04 1.15 -5.97
N LEU A 138 0.94 -0.07 -5.42
CA LEU A 138 -0.33 -0.59 -4.95
C LEU A 138 -0.90 0.26 -3.81
N LEU A 139 -0.10 0.66 -2.83
CA LEU A 139 -0.55 1.50 -1.72
C LEU A 139 -1.09 2.85 -2.22
N VAL A 140 -0.42 3.46 -3.21
CA VAL A 140 -0.89 4.71 -3.84
C VAL A 140 -2.15 4.48 -4.69
N GLN A 141 -2.26 3.36 -5.41
CA GLN A 141 -3.48 3.01 -6.15
C GLN A 141 -4.68 2.84 -5.22
N VAL A 142 -4.50 2.19 -4.06
CA VAL A 142 -5.58 1.91 -3.10
C VAL A 142 -5.99 3.15 -2.30
N PHE A 143 -5.01 3.93 -1.80
CA PHE A 143 -5.27 5.04 -0.87
C PHE A 143 -5.13 6.43 -1.52
N GLY A 144 -4.74 6.52 -2.80
CA GLY A 144 -4.46 7.80 -3.45
C GLY A 144 -3.31 8.54 -2.76
N PRO A 145 -3.44 9.87 -2.54
CA PRO A 145 -2.41 10.67 -1.86
C PRO A 145 -2.06 10.16 -0.45
N ARG A 146 -2.99 9.50 0.25
CA ARG A 146 -2.79 8.91 1.59
C ARG A 146 -1.86 7.68 1.56
N GLY A 147 -1.67 7.06 0.40
CA GLY A 147 -0.73 5.96 0.20
C GLY A 147 0.73 6.38 0.04
N LYS A 148 1.02 7.66 -0.17
CA LYS A 148 2.39 8.20 -0.23
C LYS A 148 3.04 8.17 1.15
N HIS A 149 4.25 7.60 1.24
CA HIS A 149 4.90 7.27 2.51
C HIS A 149 6.40 7.54 2.48
N ALA A 150 7.01 7.69 3.65
CA ALA A 150 8.46 7.62 3.79
C ALA A 150 8.91 6.16 3.60
N ARG A 151 10.00 5.92 2.84
CA ARG A 151 10.44 4.57 2.50
C ARG A 151 11.93 4.36 2.70
N SER A 152 12.28 3.14 3.15
CA SER A 152 13.61 2.55 2.94
C SER A 152 13.43 1.28 2.10
N ALA A 153 14.32 1.08 1.11
CA ALA A 153 14.39 -0.14 0.32
C ALA A 153 15.85 -0.60 0.37
N VAL A 154 16.09 -1.75 0.99
CA VAL A 154 17.45 -2.24 1.33
C VAL A 154 17.65 -3.68 0.89
N GLY A 155 18.88 -4.04 0.53
CA GLY A 155 19.30 -5.41 0.30
C GLY A 155 19.64 -6.10 1.62
N MET A 156 19.23 -7.36 1.75
CA MET A 156 19.54 -8.23 2.88
C MET A 156 20.41 -9.38 2.41
N GLY A 157 21.33 -9.82 3.26
CA GLY A 157 22.18 -10.99 2.99
C GLY A 157 21.40 -12.30 2.93
N SER A 158 20.23 -12.35 3.58
CA SER A 158 19.25 -13.42 3.50
C SER A 158 17.93 -12.95 4.13
N LEU A 159 16.81 -13.57 3.75
CA LEU A 159 15.53 -13.44 4.41
C LEU A 159 15.04 -14.82 4.91
N PRO A 160 14.22 -14.87 5.96
CA PRO A 160 13.67 -16.12 6.49
C PRO A 160 13.04 -16.97 5.38
N ARG A 161 13.24 -18.28 5.41
CA ARG A 161 12.70 -19.22 4.43
C ARG A 161 13.06 -18.91 2.97
N ASN A 162 14.16 -18.19 2.75
CA ASN A 162 14.59 -17.72 1.43
C ASN A 162 13.53 -16.86 0.73
N LEU A 163 12.73 -16.09 1.50
CA LEU A 163 11.80 -15.13 0.92
C LEU A 163 12.55 -14.15 0.00
N SER A 164 11.93 -13.79 -1.11
CA SER A 164 12.48 -12.81 -2.06
C SER A 164 12.39 -11.38 -1.55
N VAL A 165 11.27 -11.08 -0.87
CA VAL A 165 10.94 -9.76 -0.33
C VAL A 165 10.25 -9.92 1.02
N GLU A 166 10.55 -9.02 1.95
CA GLU A 166 9.83 -8.85 3.20
C GLU A 166 9.58 -7.36 3.44
N ILE A 167 8.40 -6.98 3.90
CA ILE A 167 8.04 -5.57 4.11
C ILE A 167 7.36 -5.38 5.46
N GLU A 168 7.80 -4.33 6.18
CA GLU A 168 7.14 -3.77 7.35
C GLU A 168 6.47 -2.44 7.00
N MET A 169 5.38 -2.11 7.71
CA MET A 169 4.64 -0.88 7.45
C MET A 169 4.11 -0.25 8.73
N ILE A 170 4.12 1.08 8.79
CA ILE A 170 3.46 1.87 9.84
C ILE A 170 2.36 2.70 9.19
N VAL A 171 1.16 2.65 9.76
CA VAL A 171 -0.03 3.32 9.23
C VAL A 171 -0.68 4.17 10.32
N GLU A 172 -1.05 5.40 9.97
CA GLU A 172 -1.90 6.25 10.81
C GLU A 172 -3.37 6.00 10.44
N VAL A 173 -4.20 5.78 11.46
CA VAL A 173 -5.63 5.50 11.32
C VAL A 173 -6.46 6.50 12.13
N GLU A 174 -7.74 6.55 11.85
CA GLU A 174 -8.70 7.29 12.68
C GLU A 174 -8.75 6.70 14.09
N PRO A 175 -9.00 7.52 15.11
CA PRO A 175 -9.15 7.10 16.50
C PRO A 175 -10.15 5.97 16.73
#